data_1d9b8c1adb4f34f9326a94c58f1c2f60
#
_entry.id   1d9b8c1adb4f34f9326a94c58f1c2f60
#
_cell.length_a   1.000
_cell.length_b   1.000
_cell.length_c   1.000
_cell.angle_alpha   90.00
_cell.angle_beta   90.00
_cell.angle_gamma   90.00
#
_symmetry.space_group_name_H-M   'P 1'
#
loop_
_entity.id
_entity.type
_entity.pdbx_description
1 polymer ?
#
loop_
_entity_poly.entity_id
_entity_poly.type
_entity_poly.pdbx_seq_one_letter_code
_entity_poly.pdbx_strand_id
1 'polypeptide(L)'
;MSNVLTSVHRKISRKLIPLQNATEKIQNKNLEFEVQYSGIQEIDAALRSLDSMKTELKRSLETQWKIEQTRKIQISALAHDIKTPLTVVRGNAEMLNDTDQTGEQKEFTHYILKNADQMEQYIQMLIELSKAEAGYLLRRENVNTKIFLDELYSQIHALVSIKHLKTEFEEKNLPEIINLDSSLMQRAIMNIVSNAV
;
A
#
# COMPACT_ATOMS: atom_id res chain seq x y z
N MET A 1 23.97 -20.40 55.12
CA MET A 1 22.93 -19.43 54.69
C MET A 1 22.97 -19.10 53.20
N SER A 2 24.11 -19.00 52.56
CA SER A 2 24.26 -18.67 51.12
C SER A 2 23.55 -19.65 50.18
N ASN A 3 23.62 -20.96 50.39
CA ASN A 3 23.05 -21.99 49.53
C ASN A 3 21.50 -22.03 49.47
N VAL A 4 20.83 -21.61 50.55
CA VAL A 4 19.35 -21.57 50.63
C VAL A 4 18.84 -20.37 49.81
N LEU A 5 19.48 -19.20 49.93
CA LEU A 5 19.14 -18.00 49.20
C LEU A 5 19.30 -18.19 47.68
N THR A 6 20.39 -18.83 47.24
CA THR A 6 20.62 -19.14 45.80
C THR A 6 19.63 -20.16 45.25
N SER A 7 19.21 -21.15 46.05
CA SER A 7 18.20 -22.14 45.67
C SER A 7 16.80 -21.50 45.52
N VAL A 8 16.42 -20.62 46.46
CA VAL A 8 15.13 -19.89 46.41
C VAL A 8 15.13 -18.93 45.20
N HIS A 9 16.21 -18.18 45.02
CA HIS A 9 16.34 -17.27 43.86
C HIS A 9 16.18 -18.02 42.53
N ARG A 10 16.85 -19.16 42.36
CA ARG A 10 16.75 -19.99 41.14
C ARG A 10 15.35 -20.56 40.93
N LYS A 11 14.63 -20.91 42.00
CA LYS A 11 13.23 -21.36 41.92
C LYS A 11 12.30 -20.24 41.45
N ILE A 12 12.42 -19.04 42.01
CA ILE A 12 11.58 -17.88 41.66
C ILE A 12 11.89 -17.46 40.20
N SER A 13 13.17 -17.37 39.84
CA SER A 13 13.57 -17.00 38.45
C SER A 13 12.98 -17.96 37.40
N ARG A 14 12.97 -19.27 37.67
CA ARG A 14 12.33 -20.25 36.79
C ARG A 14 10.82 -20.03 36.62
N LYS A 15 10.16 -19.58 37.67
CA LYS A 15 8.71 -19.33 37.66
C LYS A 15 8.32 -18.03 36.96
N LEU A 16 9.29 -17.10 36.72
CA LEU A 16 9.11 -15.86 35.96
C LEU A 16 9.34 -16.07 34.44
N ILE A 17 9.96 -17.16 34.02
CA ILE A 17 10.22 -17.44 32.58
C ILE A 17 8.95 -17.35 31.73
N PRO A 18 7.79 -17.93 32.12
CA PRO A 18 6.56 -17.80 31.30
C PRO A 18 6.14 -16.35 31.08
N LEU A 19 6.30 -15.49 32.08
CA LEU A 19 5.97 -14.06 31.98
C LEU A 19 6.90 -13.35 31.03
N GLN A 20 8.22 -13.61 31.10
CA GLN A 20 9.21 -13.05 30.21
C GLN A 20 8.95 -13.48 28.77
N ASN A 21 8.73 -14.79 28.54
CA ASN A 21 8.45 -15.33 27.20
C ASN A 21 7.17 -14.74 26.59
N ALA A 22 6.11 -14.59 27.38
CA ALA A 22 4.85 -14.01 26.91
C ALA A 22 5.02 -12.54 26.54
N THR A 23 5.76 -11.78 27.37
CA THR A 23 6.05 -10.35 27.08
C THR A 23 6.90 -10.20 25.83
N GLU A 24 7.95 -11.00 25.67
CA GLU A 24 8.82 -10.98 24.50
C GLU A 24 8.06 -11.29 23.20
N LYS A 25 7.19 -12.29 23.23
CA LYS A 25 6.34 -12.62 22.07
C LYS A 25 5.43 -11.47 21.68
N ILE A 26 4.79 -10.80 22.65
CA ILE A 26 3.95 -9.63 22.36
C ILE A 26 4.77 -8.47 21.82
N GLN A 27 5.96 -8.18 22.37
CA GLN A 27 6.87 -7.16 21.86
C GLN A 27 7.27 -7.42 20.39
N ASN A 28 7.49 -8.68 20.04
CA ASN A 28 7.80 -9.13 18.69
C ASN A 28 6.54 -9.23 17.79
N LYS A 29 5.40 -8.66 18.21
CA LYS A 29 4.12 -8.68 17.47
C LYS A 29 3.58 -10.08 17.18
N ASN A 30 4.07 -11.08 17.88
CA ASN A 30 3.54 -12.45 17.80
C ASN A 30 2.45 -12.62 18.84
N LEU A 31 1.20 -12.58 18.40
CA LEU A 31 0.02 -12.77 19.26
C LEU A 31 -0.56 -14.19 19.16
N GLU A 32 0.05 -15.07 18.36
CA GLU A 32 -0.36 -16.45 18.11
C GLU A 32 0.40 -17.41 19.05
N PHE A 33 0.13 -17.32 20.36
CA PHE A 33 0.71 -18.24 21.32
C PHE A 33 -0.21 -18.47 22.53
N GLU A 34 -0.05 -19.61 23.17
CA GLU A 34 -0.72 -19.93 24.42
C GLU A 34 0.14 -19.49 25.60
N VAL A 35 -0.49 -18.89 26.60
CA VAL A 35 0.16 -18.46 27.83
C VAL A 35 0.36 -19.67 28.76
N GLN A 36 1.61 -19.95 29.12
CA GLN A 36 1.94 -20.98 30.11
C GLN A 36 1.91 -20.41 31.49
N TYR A 37 1.27 -21.11 32.44
CA TYR A 37 1.16 -20.70 33.84
C TYR A 37 2.32 -21.21 34.67
N SER A 38 2.69 -20.42 35.68
CA SER A 38 3.84 -20.71 36.55
C SER A 38 3.51 -21.63 37.75
N GLY A 39 2.23 -21.68 38.13
CA GLY A 39 1.74 -22.34 39.35
C GLY A 39 1.92 -21.51 40.63
N ILE A 40 2.25 -20.21 40.50
CA ILE A 40 2.27 -19.23 41.59
C ILE A 40 1.12 -18.26 41.37
N GLN A 41 0.27 -18.09 42.34
CA GLN A 41 -1.01 -17.37 42.23
C GLN A 41 -0.83 -15.93 41.71
N GLU A 42 0.15 -15.19 42.24
CA GLU A 42 0.42 -13.80 41.88
C GLU A 42 0.95 -13.66 40.44
N ILE A 43 1.83 -14.58 40.02
CA ILE A 43 2.40 -14.60 38.68
C ILE A 43 1.31 -15.03 37.68
N ASP A 44 0.51 -16.02 38.05
CA ASP A 44 -0.57 -16.51 37.21
C ASP A 44 -1.70 -15.47 37.06
N ALA A 45 -1.92 -14.61 38.08
CA ALA A 45 -2.82 -13.45 37.94
C ALA A 45 -2.31 -12.44 36.91
N ALA A 46 -1.01 -12.14 36.95
CA ALA A 46 -0.38 -11.27 35.95
C ALA A 46 -0.43 -11.89 34.54
N LEU A 47 -0.17 -13.20 34.43
CA LEU A 47 -0.25 -13.93 33.15
C LEU A 47 -1.67 -13.94 32.59
N ARG A 48 -2.72 -14.09 33.40
CA ARG A 48 -4.13 -13.96 32.98
C ARG A 48 -4.45 -12.57 32.46
N SER A 49 -3.98 -11.53 33.13
CA SER A 49 -4.16 -10.14 32.69
C SER A 49 -3.47 -9.88 31.36
N LEU A 50 -2.27 -10.43 31.19
CA LEU A 50 -1.50 -10.32 29.95
C LEU A 50 -2.17 -11.09 28.79
N ASP A 51 -2.74 -12.26 29.06
CA ASP A 51 -3.48 -13.05 28.06
C ASP A 51 -4.77 -12.34 27.61
N SER A 52 -5.47 -11.70 28.56
CA SER A 52 -6.63 -10.86 28.26
C SER A 52 -6.26 -9.66 27.39
N MET A 53 -5.17 -8.95 27.74
CA MET A 53 -4.66 -7.83 26.94
C MET A 53 -4.21 -8.27 25.53
N LYS A 54 -3.52 -9.41 25.43
CA LYS A 54 -3.14 -10.01 24.13
C LYS A 54 -4.36 -10.28 23.26
N THR A 55 -5.39 -10.87 23.85
CA THR A 55 -6.64 -11.22 23.14
C THR A 55 -7.36 -9.97 22.65
N GLU A 56 -7.46 -8.93 23.49
CA GLU A 56 -8.09 -7.67 23.11
C GLU A 56 -7.28 -6.93 22.06
N LEU A 57 -5.95 -6.92 22.16
CA LEU A 57 -5.05 -6.36 21.14
C LEU A 57 -5.23 -7.07 19.80
N LYS A 58 -5.27 -8.40 19.79
CA LYS A 58 -5.51 -9.19 18.58
C LYS A 58 -6.84 -8.81 17.93
N ARG A 59 -7.92 -8.77 18.72
CA ARG A 59 -9.25 -8.39 18.25
C ARG A 59 -9.29 -6.97 17.69
N SER A 60 -8.61 -6.03 18.35
CA SER A 60 -8.52 -4.64 17.88
C SER A 60 -7.81 -4.56 16.53
N LEU A 61 -6.68 -5.24 16.38
CA LEU A 61 -5.93 -5.30 15.11
C LEU A 61 -6.74 -5.94 13.98
N GLU A 62 -7.44 -7.04 14.25
CA GLU A 62 -8.33 -7.69 13.28
C GLU A 62 -9.48 -6.77 12.85
N THR A 63 -10.05 -6.03 13.80
CA THR A 63 -11.11 -5.06 13.52
C THR A 63 -10.61 -3.90 12.67
N GLN A 64 -9.46 -3.33 13.02
CA GLN A 64 -8.83 -2.29 12.22
C GLN A 64 -8.55 -2.76 10.80
N TRP A 65 -7.98 -3.95 10.66
CA TRP A 65 -7.71 -4.54 9.33
C TRP A 65 -8.99 -4.70 8.49
N LYS A 66 -10.10 -5.18 9.10
CA LYS A 66 -11.39 -5.29 8.42
C LYS A 66 -11.94 -3.94 7.97
N ILE A 67 -11.84 -2.92 8.83
CA ILE A 67 -12.28 -1.56 8.50
C ILE A 67 -11.49 -1.02 7.30
N GLU A 68 -10.17 -1.19 7.30
CA GLU A 68 -9.30 -0.76 6.20
C GLU A 68 -9.63 -1.48 4.88
N GLN A 69 -9.87 -2.80 4.93
CA GLN A 69 -10.27 -3.57 3.75
C GLN A 69 -11.64 -3.10 3.21
N THR A 70 -12.60 -2.88 4.10
CA THR A 70 -13.93 -2.39 3.72
C THR A 70 -13.85 -1.01 3.08
N ARG A 71 -13.08 -0.09 3.68
CA ARG A 71 -12.85 1.26 3.14
C ARG A 71 -12.27 1.20 1.73
N LYS A 72 -11.29 0.33 1.49
CA LYS A 72 -10.66 0.13 0.18
C LYS A 72 -11.66 -0.34 -0.88
N ILE A 73 -12.50 -1.31 -0.53
CA ILE A 73 -13.54 -1.81 -1.43
C ILE A 73 -14.55 -0.69 -1.75
N GLN A 74 -14.96 0.08 -0.75
CA GLN A 74 -15.88 1.19 -0.93
C GLN A 74 -15.32 2.28 -1.83
N ILE A 75 -14.05 2.68 -1.66
CA ILE A 75 -13.41 3.69 -2.52
C ILE A 75 -13.31 3.17 -3.96
N SER A 76 -12.95 1.90 -4.15
CA SER A 76 -12.87 1.30 -5.49
C SER A 76 -14.23 1.25 -6.18
N ALA A 77 -15.29 0.87 -5.46
CA ALA A 77 -16.65 0.85 -5.98
C ALA A 77 -17.14 2.27 -6.34
N LEU A 78 -16.96 3.23 -5.43
CA LEU A 78 -17.32 4.63 -5.68
C LEU A 78 -16.59 5.20 -6.89
N ALA A 79 -15.30 4.92 -7.03
CA ALA A 79 -14.51 5.36 -8.18
C ALA A 79 -15.05 4.78 -9.51
N HIS A 80 -15.45 3.50 -9.51
CA HIS A 80 -16.08 2.86 -10.66
C HIS A 80 -17.42 3.53 -10.99
N ASP A 81 -18.26 3.76 -9.97
CA ASP A 81 -19.61 4.33 -10.14
C ASP A 81 -19.57 5.79 -10.62
N ILE A 82 -18.52 6.54 -10.28
CA ILE A 82 -18.29 7.91 -10.79
C ILE A 82 -17.70 7.86 -12.20
N LYS A 83 -16.82 6.90 -12.51
CA LYS A 83 -16.17 6.80 -13.82
C LYS A 83 -17.19 6.58 -14.93
N THR A 84 -18.22 5.79 -14.70
CA THR A 84 -19.26 5.45 -15.69
C THR A 84 -19.99 6.70 -16.22
N PRO A 85 -20.66 7.52 -15.38
CA PRO A 85 -21.32 8.74 -15.85
C PRO A 85 -20.33 9.76 -16.42
N LEU A 86 -19.13 9.84 -15.90
CA LEU A 86 -18.08 10.73 -16.41
C LEU A 86 -17.67 10.36 -17.84
N THR A 87 -17.53 9.07 -18.14
CA THR A 87 -17.27 8.57 -19.51
C THR A 87 -18.38 8.97 -20.45
N VAL A 88 -19.64 8.92 -20.03
CA VAL A 88 -20.78 9.36 -20.86
C VAL A 88 -20.75 10.87 -21.11
N VAL A 89 -20.45 11.67 -20.08
CA VAL A 89 -20.32 13.13 -20.21
C VAL A 89 -19.20 13.48 -21.18
N ARG A 90 -18.03 12.85 -21.03
CA ARG A 90 -16.88 13.04 -21.91
C ARG A 90 -17.21 12.65 -23.35
N GLY A 91 -17.77 11.46 -23.57
CA GLY A 91 -18.13 11.00 -24.90
C GLY A 91 -19.13 11.92 -25.60
N ASN A 92 -20.15 12.42 -24.88
CA ASN A 92 -21.08 13.40 -25.46
C ASN A 92 -20.38 14.74 -25.79
N ALA A 93 -19.45 15.20 -24.97
CA ALA A 93 -18.67 16.40 -25.24
C ALA A 93 -17.71 16.23 -26.42
N GLU A 94 -17.10 15.04 -26.58
CA GLU A 94 -16.29 14.67 -27.77
C GLU A 94 -17.15 14.69 -29.04
N MET A 95 -18.33 14.08 -29.00
CA MET A 95 -19.27 14.11 -30.12
C MET A 95 -19.73 15.55 -30.47
N LEU A 96 -19.97 16.38 -29.46
CA LEU A 96 -20.27 17.80 -29.67
C LEU A 96 -19.11 18.55 -30.30
N ASN A 97 -17.88 18.26 -29.91
CA ASN A 97 -16.68 18.90 -30.44
C ASN A 97 -16.48 18.63 -31.95
N ASP A 98 -17.01 17.51 -32.44
CA ASP A 98 -16.96 17.11 -33.86
C ASP A 98 -18.10 17.73 -34.70
N THR A 99 -18.98 18.52 -34.08
CA THR A 99 -20.07 19.23 -34.81
C THR A 99 -19.69 20.67 -35.18
N ASP A 100 -20.47 21.29 -36.06
CA ASP A 100 -20.37 22.72 -36.35
C ASP A 100 -20.84 23.53 -35.14
N GLN A 101 -19.89 24.21 -34.47
CA GLN A 101 -20.11 25.00 -33.27
C GLN A 101 -19.77 26.46 -33.47
N THR A 102 -20.50 27.35 -32.77
CA THR A 102 -20.07 28.74 -32.60
C THR A 102 -18.80 28.84 -31.78
N GLY A 103 -18.10 29.96 -31.81
CA GLY A 103 -16.90 30.15 -30.98
C GLY A 103 -17.14 29.95 -29.48
N GLU A 104 -18.26 30.45 -28.98
CA GLU A 104 -18.67 30.31 -27.58
C GLU A 104 -18.99 28.83 -27.23
N GLN A 105 -19.67 28.10 -28.09
CA GLN A 105 -19.96 26.67 -27.89
C GLN A 105 -18.69 25.83 -27.87
N LYS A 106 -17.70 26.13 -28.74
CA LYS A 106 -16.40 25.46 -28.68
C LYS A 106 -15.67 25.67 -27.37
N GLU A 107 -15.73 26.87 -26.86
CA GLU A 107 -15.12 27.19 -25.55
C GLU A 107 -15.78 26.37 -24.41
N PHE A 108 -17.10 26.31 -24.38
CA PHE A 108 -17.82 25.49 -23.38
C PHE A 108 -17.52 24.00 -23.50
N THR A 109 -17.50 23.47 -24.73
CA THR A 109 -17.15 22.06 -24.99
C THR A 109 -15.74 21.77 -24.53
N HIS A 110 -14.79 22.66 -24.82
CA HIS A 110 -13.42 22.54 -24.33
C HIS A 110 -13.33 22.51 -22.79
N TYR A 111 -14.07 23.39 -22.11
CA TYR A 111 -14.11 23.36 -20.65
C TYR A 111 -14.73 22.09 -20.08
N ILE A 112 -15.76 21.53 -20.71
CA ILE A 112 -16.36 20.26 -20.29
C ILE A 112 -15.33 19.12 -20.41
N LEU A 113 -14.66 18.99 -21.54
CA LEU A 113 -13.63 17.96 -21.77
C LEU A 113 -12.47 18.10 -20.77
N LYS A 114 -11.95 19.31 -20.59
CA LYS A 114 -10.87 19.59 -19.64
C LYS A 114 -11.24 19.21 -18.20
N ASN A 115 -12.46 19.53 -17.76
CA ASN A 115 -12.91 19.18 -16.42
C ASN A 115 -13.18 17.68 -16.29
N ALA A 116 -13.67 17.00 -17.32
CA ALA A 116 -13.85 15.57 -17.32
C ALA A 116 -12.50 14.83 -17.16
N ASP A 117 -11.48 15.24 -17.91
CA ASP A 117 -10.12 14.70 -17.78
C ASP A 117 -9.54 14.94 -16.37
N GLN A 118 -9.78 16.11 -15.80
CA GLN A 118 -9.34 16.45 -14.46
C GLN A 118 -10.02 15.57 -13.39
N MET A 119 -11.32 15.32 -13.54
CA MET A 119 -12.07 14.41 -12.66
C MET A 119 -11.56 12.98 -12.78
N GLU A 120 -11.24 12.50 -13.96
CA GLU A 120 -10.66 11.16 -14.15
C GLU A 120 -9.31 11.02 -13.44
N GLN A 121 -8.46 12.05 -13.49
CA GLN A 121 -7.20 12.10 -12.73
C GLN A 121 -7.43 12.05 -11.22
N TYR A 122 -8.41 12.79 -10.69
CA TYR A 122 -8.74 12.76 -9.26
C TYR A 122 -9.25 11.39 -8.81
N ILE A 123 -10.11 10.74 -9.60
CA ILE A 123 -10.60 9.38 -9.32
C ILE A 123 -9.41 8.41 -9.27
N GLN A 124 -8.52 8.51 -10.23
CA GLN A 124 -7.33 7.65 -10.28
C GLN A 124 -6.43 7.88 -9.05
N MET A 125 -6.22 9.13 -8.65
CA MET A 125 -5.45 9.48 -7.46
C MET A 125 -6.08 8.93 -6.17
N LEU A 126 -7.42 8.98 -6.05
CA LEU A 126 -8.14 8.40 -4.90
C LEU A 126 -7.97 6.88 -4.81
N ILE A 127 -8.04 6.18 -5.94
CA ILE A 127 -7.79 4.73 -6.00
C ILE A 127 -6.35 4.41 -5.57
N GLU A 128 -5.39 5.19 -6.01
CA GLU A 128 -3.99 5.02 -5.66
C GLU A 128 -3.71 5.26 -4.20
N LEU A 129 -4.24 6.33 -3.64
CA LEU A 129 -4.14 6.65 -2.21
C LEU A 129 -4.72 5.51 -1.36
N SER A 130 -5.91 5.03 -1.72
CA SER A 130 -6.56 3.91 -1.03
C SER A 130 -5.74 2.61 -1.08
N LYS A 131 -5.02 2.37 -2.18
CA LYS A 131 -4.11 1.23 -2.30
C LYS A 131 -2.83 1.42 -1.47
N ALA A 132 -2.29 2.63 -1.42
CA ALA A 132 -1.06 2.95 -0.69
C ALA A 132 -1.24 2.82 0.84
N GLU A 133 -2.36 3.30 1.40
CA GLU A 133 -2.69 3.21 2.82
C GLU A 133 -2.81 1.74 3.32
N ALA A 134 -3.24 0.83 2.46
CA ALA A 134 -3.39 -0.59 2.81
C ALA A 134 -2.07 -1.38 2.89
N GLY A 135 -0.94 -0.73 2.65
CA GLY A 135 0.37 -1.38 2.49
C GLY A 135 0.42 -2.19 1.20
N TYR A 136 1.25 -1.77 0.26
CA TYR A 136 1.47 -2.57 -0.94
C TYR A 136 2.07 -3.93 -0.55
N LEU A 137 1.33 -5.02 -0.79
CA LEU A 137 1.93 -6.33 -0.87
C LEU A 137 2.77 -6.33 -2.16
N LEU A 138 4.07 -6.02 -2.00
CA LEU A 138 5.00 -6.05 -3.11
C LEU A 138 5.04 -7.46 -3.71
N ARG A 139 4.62 -7.59 -4.96
CA ARG A 139 4.74 -8.82 -5.74
C ARG A 139 6.10 -8.82 -6.42
N ARG A 140 7.14 -9.07 -5.63
CA ARG A 140 8.50 -9.13 -6.16
C ARG A 140 8.68 -10.40 -7.00
N GLU A 141 9.19 -10.22 -8.21
CA GLU A 141 9.55 -11.29 -9.14
C GLU A 141 10.94 -11.03 -9.72
N ASN A 142 11.56 -12.07 -10.21
CA ASN A 142 12.83 -11.96 -10.90
C ASN A 142 12.57 -11.52 -12.34
N VAL A 143 12.95 -10.29 -12.64
CA VAL A 143 12.72 -9.63 -13.92
C VAL A 143 14.05 -9.51 -14.67
N ASN A 144 14.04 -9.80 -15.97
CA ASN A 144 15.20 -9.49 -16.82
C ASN A 144 15.33 -7.97 -16.97
N THR A 145 16.47 -7.45 -16.50
CA THR A 145 16.71 -6.00 -16.42
C THR A 145 16.60 -5.33 -17.78
N LYS A 146 17.15 -5.95 -18.81
CA LYS A 146 17.16 -5.37 -20.16
C LYS A 146 15.75 -5.25 -20.73
N ILE A 147 14.94 -6.32 -20.62
CA ILE A 147 13.54 -6.30 -21.11
C ILE A 147 12.74 -5.22 -20.39
N PHE A 148 12.87 -5.15 -19.07
CA PHE A 148 12.18 -4.14 -18.26
C PHE A 148 12.55 -2.71 -18.65
N LEU A 149 13.84 -2.45 -18.90
CA LEU A 149 14.32 -1.12 -19.29
C LEU A 149 13.90 -0.77 -20.73
N ASP A 150 13.94 -1.71 -21.65
CA ASP A 150 13.52 -1.48 -23.05
C ASP A 150 12.03 -1.10 -23.11
N GLU A 151 11.16 -1.76 -22.34
CA GLU A 151 9.75 -1.39 -22.21
C GLU A 151 9.57 0.00 -21.59
N LEU A 152 10.31 0.29 -20.53
CA LEU A 152 10.26 1.58 -19.83
C LEU A 152 10.74 2.72 -20.73
N TYR A 153 11.84 2.53 -21.44
CA TYR A 153 12.37 3.53 -22.39
C TYR A 153 11.41 3.80 -23.53
N SER A 154 10.75 2.77 -24.04
CA SER A 154 9.72 2.92 -25.07
C SER A 154 8.59 3.84 -24.60
N GLN A 155 8.10 3.67 -23.39
CA GLN A 155 7.04 4.49 -22.82
C GLN A 155 7.50 5.93 -22.55
N ILE A 156 8.68 6.09 -21.97
CA ILE A 156 9.27 7.43 -21.74
C ILE A 156 9.45 8.16 -23.06
N HIS A 157 10.00 7.48 -24.06
CA HIS A 157 10.21 8.09 -25.39
C HIS A 157 8.89 8.53 -26.03
N ALA A 158 7.84 7.72 -25.92
CA ALA A 158 6.51 8.09 -26.43
C ALA A 158 5.97 9.36 -25.74
N LEU A 159 6.12 9.47 -24.42
CA LEU A 159 5.68 10.63 -23.65
C LEU A 159 6.46 11.91 -24.00
N VAL A 160 7.77 11.79 -24.11
CA VAL A 160 8.69 12.92 -24.32
C VAL A 160 8.64 13.43 -25.77
N SER A 161 8.41 12.55 -26.74
CA SER A 161 8.30 12.92 -28.16
C SER A 161 7.13 13.86 -28.45
N ILE A 162 6.03 13.74 -27.72
CA ILE A 162 4.86 14.63 -27.82
C ILE A 162 5.24 16.07 -27.45
N LYS A 163 6.19 16.24 -26.53
CA LYS A 163 6.65 17.56 -26.06
C LYS A 163 7.95 18.04 -26.71
N HIS A 164 8.42 17.33 -27.72
CA HIS A 164 9.65 17.66 -28.49
C HIS A 164 10.92 17.78 -27.60
N LEU A 165 10.97 17.04 -26.48
CA LEU A 165 12.13 17.02 -25.60
C LEU A 165 13.13 15.95 -26.04
N LYS A 166 14.42 16.18 -25.76
CA LYS A 166 15.47 15.17 -25.98
C LYS A 166 15.69 14.37 -24.70
N THR A 167 15.83 13.05 -24.83
CA THR A 167 16.15 12.15 -23.75
C THR A 167 17.46 11.45 -24.01
N GLU A 168 18.28 11.33 -22.97
CA GLU A 168 19.48 10.50 -22.97
C GLU A 168 19.34 9.48 -21.84
N PHE A 169 19.64 8.21 -22.15
CA PHE A 169 19.65 7.13 -21.17
C PHE A 169 21.09 6.65 -21.00
N GLU A 170 21.54 6.58 -19.76
CA GLU A 170 22.87 6.08 -19.44
C GLU A 170 22.72 4.82 -18.56
N GLU A 171 23.26 3.71 -19.01
CA GLU A 171 23.26 2.43 -18.31
C GLU A 171 24.67 2.09 -17.85
N LYS A 172 24.83 1.81 -16.54
CA LYS A 172 26.12 1.42 -15.97
C LYS A 172 25.95 0.25 -15.01
N ASN A 173 26.69 -0.82 -15.26
CA ASN A 173 26.83 -1.96 -14.34
C ASN A 173 25.49 -2.56 -13.87
N LEU A 174 24.56 -2.73 -14.78
CA LEU A 174 23.25 -3.31 -14.49
C LEU A 174 23.34 -4.84 -14.32
N PRO A 175 22.72 -5.42 -13.28
CA PRO A 175 22.63 -6.86 -13.15
C PRO A 175 21.70 -7.43 -14.25
N GLU A 176 21.90 -8.66 -14.66
CA GLU A 176 21.07 -9.32 -15.65
C GLU A 176 19.62 -9.53 -15.16
N ILE A 177 19.47 -9.81 -13.85
CA ILE A 177 18.19 -10.06 -13.21
C ILE A 177 18.07 -9.15 -11.99
N ILE A 178 16.91 -8.50 -11.84
CA ILE A 178 16.54 -7.68 -10.67
C ILE A 178 15.29 -8.26 -10.02
N ASN A 179 15.23 -8.22 -8.69
CA ASN A 179 14.08 -8.69 -7.93
C ASN A 179 13.22 -7.49 -7.50
N LEU A 180 12.16 -7.22 -8.24
CA LEU A 180 11.26 -6.09 -7.99
C LEU A 180 9.82 -6.40 -8.40
N ASP A 181 8.90 -5.54 -8.00
CA ASP A 181 7.54 -5.48 -8.53
C ASP A 181 7.58 -4.61 -9.80
N SER A 182 7.58 -5.27 -10.96
CA SER A 182 7.75 -4.61 -12.27
C SER A 182 6.69 -3.55 -12.52
N SER A 183 5.44 -3.85 -12.23
CA SER A 183 4.31 -2.95 -12.46
C SER A 183 4.36 -1.72 -11.55
N LEU A 184 4.71 -1.91 -10.29
CA LEU A 184 4.81 -0.81 -9.32
C LEU A 184 6.01 0.10 -9.62
N MET A 185 7.16 -0.49 -9.98
CA MET A 185 8.37 0.26 -10.32
C MET A 185 8.18 1.08 -11.60
N GLN A 186 7.62 0.48 -12.65
CA GLN A 186 7.30 1.16 -13.89
C GLN A 186 6.39 2.36 -13.66
N ARG A 187 5.33 2.17 -12.86
CA ARG A 187 4.40 3.23 -12.50
C ARG A 187 5.04 4.36 -11.69
N ALA A 188 5.92 4.02 -10.74
CA ALA A 188 6.65 5.02 -9.96
C ALA A 188 7.56 5.87 -10.85
N ILE A 189 8.30 5.24 -11.76
CA ILE A 189 9.18 5.94 -12.70
C ILE A 189 8.37 6.81 -13.67
N MET A 190 7.29 6.27 -14.24
CA MET A 190 6.45 7.02 -15.17
C MET A 190 5.78 8.23 -14.51
N ASN A 191 5.39 8.13 -13.23
CA ASN A 191 4.88 9.27 -12.46
C ASN A 191 5.94 10.37 -12.30
N ILE A 192 7.19 10.00 -12.01
CA ILE A 192 8.31 10.98 -11.91
C ILE A 192 8.54 11.65 -13.26
N VAL A 193 8.63 10.85 -14.33
CA VAL A 193 8.86 11.36 -15.68
C VAL A 193 7.71 12.27 -16.14
N SER A 194 6.46 11.84 -15.92
CA SER A 194 5.28 12.63 -16.28
C SER A 194 5.22 13.98 -15.56
N ASN A 195 5.72 14.06 -14.32
CA ASN A 195 5.80 15.32 -13.56
C ASN A 195 6.98 16.20 -14.00
N ALA A 196 8.01 15.62 -14.61
CA ALA A 196 9.20 16.35 -15.08
C ALA A 196 9.06 16.90 -16.51
N VAL A 197 8.10 16.38 -17.27
CA VAL A 197 7.78 16.70 -18.67
C VAL A 197 6.50 17.53 -18.78
#